data_e9958ec629ece467e922392cf76fd851
#
_entry.id   e9958ec629ece467e922392cf76fd851
#
_cell.length_a   1.000
_cell.length_b   1.000
_cell.length_c   1.000
_cell.angle_alpha   90.00
_cell.angle_beta   90.00
_cell.angle_gamma   90.00
#
_symmetry.space_group_name_H-M   'P 1'
#
loop_
_entity.id
_entity.type
_entity.pdbx_description
1 polymer ?
#
loop_
_entity_poly.entity_id
_entity_poly.type
_entity_poly.pdbx_seq_one_letter_code
_entity_poly.pdbx_strand_id
1 'polypeptide(L)'
;MANFTRNAIKSSFLKLLNERPLSKITVKDIVSDCGVNRNTFYYYFEDIPKLIEDIIVEDAERIIQDFPSVALIEDCLNAMIDFALKHKRAVLHIYNSINRDIYEQYLWRICEHTVETYVDTVMDGRKINKTDEDIIRQYFGCVLFGIVSGWLNKGMKEDIQLSFKRLCELQKGTVEEMIRRCEERK
;
A
#
# COMPACT_ATOMS: atom_id res chain seq x y z
N MET A 1 18.93 14.97 -14.51
CA MET A 1 18.58 14.23 -15.73
C MET A 1 18.25 12.74 -15.47
N ALA A 2 19.00 12.01 -14.63
CA ALA A 2 18.74 10.59 -14.35
C ALA A 2 17.32 10.28 -13.85
N ASN A 3 16.79 11.08 -12.91
CA ASN A 3 15.43 10.90 -12.39
C ASN A 3 14.33 11.14 -13.45
N PHE A 4 14.53 12.04 -14.39
CA PHE A 4 13.53 12.31 -15.43
C PHE A 4 13.31 11.10 -16.33
N THR A 5 14.39 10.48 -16.80
CA THR A 5 14.33 9.30 -17.67
C THR A 5 13.75 8.09 -16.96
N ARG A 6 14.14 7.85 -15.69
CA ARG A 6 13.58 6.79 -14.86
C ARG A 6 12.06 6.95 -14.69
N ASN A 7 11.61 8.17 -14.39
CA ASN A 7 10.19 8.48 -14.24
C ASN A 7 9.43 8.39 -15.58
N ALA A 8 10.04 8.76 -16.70
CA ALA A 8 9.43 8.57 -18.02
C ALA A 8 9.17 7.09 -18.33
N ILE A 9 10.12 6.20 -18.02
CA ILE A 9 9.95 4.75 -18.16
C ILE A 9 8.81 4.23 -17.28
N LYS A 10 8.75 4.63 -15.99
CA LYS A 10 7.68 4.26 -15.06
C LYS A 10 6.31 4.73 -15.55
N SER A 11 6.21 5.99 -15.96
CA SER A 11 4.95 6.57 -16.46
C SER A 11 4.45 5.88 -17.72
N SER A 12 5.36 5.56 -18.66
CA SER A 12 5.03 4.80 -19.87
C SER A 12 4.52 3.40 -19.52
N PHE A 13 5.21 2.70 -18.62
CA PHE A 13 4.78 1.38 -18.17
C PHE A 13 3.39 1.41 -17.53
N LEU A 14 3.12 2.35 -16.60
CA LEU A 14 1.82 2.50 -15.95
C LEU A 14 0.72 2.85 -16.95
N LYS A 15 0.99 3.69 -17.94
CA LYS A 15 0.09 4.00 -19.04
C LYS A 15 -0.28 2.74 -19.81
N LEU A 16 0.71 1.97 -20.26
CA LEU A 16 0.50 0.71 -20.99
C LEU A 16 -0.26 -0.33 -20.15
N LEU A 17 0.01 -0.39 -18.85
CA LEU A 17 -0.64 -1.32 -17.92
C LEU A 17 -2.14 -0.98 -17.70
N ASN A 18 -2.52 0.28 -17.88
CA ASN A 18 -3.93 0.69 -17.90
C ASN A 18 -4.64 0.34 -19.23
N GLU A 19 -3.90 0.16 -20.32
CA GLU A 19 -4.44 -0.14 -21.65
C GLU A 19 -4.56 -1.65 -21.90
N ARG A 20 -3.59 -2.44 -21.41
CA ARG A 20 -3.50 -3.88 -21.71
C ARG A 20 -2.87 -4.70 -20.56
N PRO A 21 -3.14 -6.03 -20.49
CA PRO A 21 -2.60 -6.90 -19.46
C PRO A 21 -1.06 -6.91 -19.44
N LEU A 22 -0.48 -7.09 -18.24
CA LEU A 22 0.98 -7.16 -18.03
C LEU A 22 1.66 -8.17 -18.99
N SER A 23 1.06 -9.34 -19.20
CA SER A 23 1.59 -10.38 -20.09
C SER A 23 1.76 -9.97 -21.56
N LYS A 24 1.15 -8.84 -21.96
CA LYS A 24 1.24 -8.25 -23.32
C LYS A 24 2.13 -7.01 -23.38
N ILE A 25 2.84 -6.68 -22.30
CA ILE A 25 3.74 -5.53 -22.25
C ILE A 25 5.17 -6.02 -22.33
N THR A 26 5.95 -5.48 -23.26
CA THR A 26 7.37 -5.78 -23.44
C THR A 26 8.23 -4.55 -23.20
N VAL A 27 9.52 -4.75 -22.93
CA VAL A 27 10.49 -3.64 -22.84
C VAL A 27 10.49 -2.80 -24.12
N LYS A 28 10.28 -3.43 -25.30
CA LYS A 28 10.19 -2.71 -26.58
C LYS A 28 9.02 -1.72 -26.58
N ASP A 29 7.87 -2.12 -26.05
CA ASP A 29 6.69 -1.26 -26.01
C ASP A 29 6.93 -0.05 -25.11
N ILE A 30 7.51 -0.28 -23.90
CA ILE A 30 7.80 0.77 -22.93
C ILE A 30 8.77 1.80 -23.52
N VAL A 31 9.90 1.35 -24.07
CA VAL A 31 10.91 2.27 -24.59
C VAL A 31 10.45 3.01 -25.84
N SER A 32 9.59 2.38 -26.65
CA SER A 32 8.98 3.05 -27.81
C SER A 32 7.98 4.13 -27.41
N ASP A 33 7.21 3.91 -26.33
CA ASP A 33 6.23 4.89 -25.83
C ASP A 33 6.92 6.11 -25.18
N CYS A 34 8.00 5.91 -24.42
CA CYS A 34 8.71 7.02 -23.75
C CYS A 34 9.89 7.58 -24.55
N GLY A 35 10.16 7.08 -25.77
CA GLY A 35 11.18 7.63 -26.65
C GLY A 35 12.62 7.36 -26.22
N VAL A 36 12.88 6.34 -25.39
CA VAL A 36 14.23 5.92 -24.99
C VAL A 36 14.67 4.66 -25.73
N ASN A 37 15.95 4.30 -25.65
CA ASN A 37 16.44 3.05 -26.22
C ASN A 37 16.46 1.92 -25.16
N ARG A 38 16.59 0.65 -25.61
CA ARG A 38 16.64 -0.52 -24.72
C ARG A 38 17.78 -0.48 -23.72
N ASN A 39 18.95 0.01 -24.11
CA ASN A 39 20.11 0.10 -23.21
C ASN A 39 19.81 1.05 -22.06
N THR A 40 19.08 2.14 -22.34
CA THR A 40 18.63 3.08 -21.30
C THR A 40 17.66 2.41 -20.33
N PHE A 41 16.75 1.56 -20.79
CA PHE A 41 15.89 0.77 -19.90
C PHE A 41 16.74 -0.11 -18.98
N TYR A 42 17.65 -0.94 -19.56
CA TYR A 42 18.48 -1.87 -18.80
C TYR A 42 19.53 -1.19 -17.90
N TYR A 43 19.82 0.08 -18.12
CA TYR A 43 20.61 0.89 -17.19
C TYR A 43 19.88 1.15 -15.87
N TYR A 44 18.53 1.34 -15.91
CA TYR A 44 17.72 1.65 -14.73
C TYR A 44 17.07 0.41 -14.11
N PHE A 45 16.67 -0.56 -14.91
CA PHE A 45 15.90 -1.72 -14.48
C PHE A 45 16.42 -2.98 -15.16
N GLU A 46 16.68 -4.01 -14.37
CA GLU A 46 17.13 -5.32 -14.89
C GLU A 46 16.08 -5.94 -15.84
N ASP A 47 14.81 -5.85 -15.45
CA ASP A 47 13.66 -6.37 -16.18
C ASP A 47 12.35 -5.66 -15.80
N ILE A 48 11.22 -6.14 -16.33
CA ILE A 48 9.89 -5.60 -15.99
C ILE A 48 9.49 -5.93 -14.54
N PRO A 49 9.70 -7.12 -13.99
CA PRO A 49 9.52 -7.41 -12.56
C PRO A 49 10.22 -6.41 -11.64
N LYS A 50 11.47 -6.07 -11.93
CA LYS A 50 12.24 -5.08 -11.14
C LYS A 50 11.69 -3.65 -11.29
N LEU A 51 11.20 -3.29 -12.47
CA LEU A 51 10.48 -2.03 -12.67
C LEU A 51 9.19 -1.98 -11.83
N ILE A 52 8.44 -3.08 -11.75
CA ILE A 52 7.21 -3.19 -10.94
C ILE A 52 7.55 -3.04 -9.46
N GLU A 53 8.52 -3.78 -8.97
CA GLU A 53 8.99 -3.69 -7.59
C GLU A 53 9.34 -2.25 -7.22
N ASP A 54 10.12 -1.59 -8.08
CA ASP A 54 10.57 -0.22 -7.88
C ASP A 54 9.41 0.79 -7.84
N ILE A 55 8.35 0.58 -8.62
CA ILE A 55 7.13 1.40 -8.56
C ILE A 55 6.39 1.17 -7.25
N ILE A 56 6.20 -0.09 -6.84
CA ILE A 56 5.48 -0.45 -5.62
C ILE A 56 6.19 0.12 -4.38
N VAL A 57 7.52 -0.04 -4.31
CA VAL A 57 8.34 0.51 -3.21
C VAL A 57 8.17 2.01 -3.11
N GLU A 58 8.34 2.72 -4.23
CA GLU A 58 8.27 4.19 -4.26
C GLU A 58 6.89 4.72 -3.89
N ASP A 59 5.81 4.07 -4.36
CA ASP A 59 4.45 4.43 -4.00
C ASP A 59 4.15 4.14 -2.52
N ALA A 60 4.63 3.01 -1.98
CA ALA A 60 4.48 2.67 -0.57
C ALA A 60 5.24 3.66 0.33
N GLU A 61 6.50 3.97 -0.01
CA GLU A 61 7.31 4.93 0.74
C GLU A 61 6.70 6.34 0.72
N ARG A 62 6.13 6.76 -0.42
CA ARG A 62 5.43 8.04 -0.53
C ARG A 62 4.21 8.08 0.38
N ILE A 63 3.36 7.05 0.38
CA ILE A 63 2.20 6.95 1.27
C ILE A 63 2.64 7.05 2.73
N ILE A 64 3.68 6.32 3.12
CA ILE A 64 4.23 6.34 4.48
C ILE A 64 4.73 7.75 4.85
N GLN A 65 5.40 8.44 3.92
CA GLN A 65 5.92 9.80 4.16
C GLN A 65 4.83 10.87 4.22
N ASP A 66 3.80 10.76 3.38
CA ASP A 66 2.70 11.72 3.32
C ASP A 66 1.80 11.66 4.56
N PHE A 67 1.81 10.54 5.30
CA PHE A 67 1.02 10.32 6.51
C PHE A 67 1.90 9.96 7.74
N PRO A 68 2.81 10.85 8.17
CA PRO A 68 3.71 10.60 9.30
C PRO A 68 2.98 10.61 10.66
N SER A 69 1.79 11.24 10.73
CA SER A 69 0.93 11.24 11.90
C SER A 69 -0.53 11.17 11.46
N VAL A 70 -1.27 10.21 11.96
CA VAL A 70 -2.68 10.01 11.58
C VAL A 70 -3.55 10.55 12.70
N ALA A 71 -3.92 11.82 12.61
CA ALA A 71 -4.95 12.38 13.48
C ALA A 71 -6.31 11.69 13.25
N LEU A 72 -6.53 11.20 12.02
CA LEU A 72 -7.70 10.43 11.62
C LEU A 72 -7.24 9.28 10.71
N ILE A 73 -7.27 8.06 11.21
CA ILE A 73 -6.97 6.84 10.43
C ILE A 73 -7.84 6.77 9.14
N GLU A 74 -9.06 7.32 9.20
CA GLU A 74 -9.97 7.40 8.06
C GLU A 74 -9.38 8.18 6.89
N ASP A 75 -8.70 9.30 7.14
CA ASP A 75 -8.13 10.14 6.07
C ASP A 75 -6.99 9.43 5.35
N CYS A 76 -6.11 8.75 6.10
CA CYS A 76 -5.03 7.94 5.53
C CYS A 76 -5.59 6.79 4.69
N LEU A 77 -6.57 6.04 5.22
CA LEU A 77 -7.20 4.93 4.53
C LEU A 77 -7.94 5.41 3.26
N ASN A 78 -8.66 6.52 3.33
CA ASN A 78 -9.34 7.09 2.17
C ASN A 78 -8.35 7.52 1.09
N ALA A 79 -7.25 8.17 1.43
CA ALA A 79 -6.22 8.56 0.47
C ALA A 79 -5.58 7.33 -0.24
N MET A 80 -5.31 6.26 0.51
CA MET A 80 -4.79 5.01 -0.07
C MET A 80 -5.82 4.34 -0.99
N ILE A 81 -7.09 4.32 -0.60
CA ILE A 81 -8.18 3.75 -1.41
C ILE A 81 -8.38 4.57 -2.68
N ASP A 82 -8.40 5.90 -2.59
CA ASP A 82 -8.53 6.79 -3.74
C ASP A 82 -7.39 6.60 -4.73
N PHE A 83 -6.15 6.47 -4.23
CA PHE A 83 -4.99 6.13 -5.06
C PHE A 83 -5.19 4.79 -5.78
N ALA A 84 -5.59 3.74 -5.05
CA ALA A 84 -5.82 2.43 -5.62
C ALA A 84 -6.96 2.43 -6.65
N LEU A 85 -8.05 3.13 -6.38
CA LEU A 85 -9.18 3.27 -7.32
C LEU A 85 -8.81 4.04 -8.58
N LYS A 86 -8.03 5.11 -8.45
CA LYS A 86 -7.50 5.88 -9.58
C LYS A 86 -6.65 5.02 -10.52
N HIS A 87 -5.90 4.07 -9.95
CA HIS A 87 -5.01 3.16 -10.69
C HIS A 87 -5.54 1.71 -10.75
N LYS A 88 -6.86 1.51 -10.60
CA LYS A 88 -7.50 0.20 -10.41
C LYS A 88 -7.01 -0.88 -11.38
N ARG A 89 -6.93 -0.58 -12.68
CA ARG A 89 -6.49 -1.57 -13.68
C ARG A 89 -5.05 -1.98 -13.46
N ALA A 90 -4.16 -1.03 -13.23
CA ALA A 90 -2.75 -1.29 -12.97
C ALA A 90 -2.58 -2.12 -11.67
N VAL A 91 -3.24 -1.72 -10.59
CA VAL A 91 -3.25 -2.43 -9.30
C VAL A 91 -3.70 -3.88 -9.49
N LEU A 92 -4.84 -4.11 -10.15
CA LEU A 92 -5.35 -5.47 -10.38
C LEU A 92 -4.47 -6.29 -11.31
N HIS A 93 -3.84 -5.69 -12.33
CA HIS A 93 -2.91 -6.41 -13.20
C HIS A 93 -1.65 -6.85 -12.46
N ILE A 94 -1.10 -6.01 -11.57
CA ILE A 94 0.06 -6.37 -10.73
C ILE A 94 -0.36 -7.41 -9.69
N TYR A 95 -1.46 -7.18 -8.97
CA TYR A 95 -1.95 -8.07 -7.93
C TYR A 95 -2.28 -9.48 -8.45
N ASN A 96 -2.78 -9.60 -9.67
CA ASN A 96 -3.08 -10.89 -10.32
C ASN A 96 -1.92 -11.42 -11.18
N SER A 97 -0.70 -10.90 -11.01
CA SER A 97 0.50 -11.31 -11.75
C SER A 97 1.41 -12.20 -10.91
N ILE A 98 2.52 -12.64 -11.52
CA ILE A 98 3.62 -13.34 -10.83
C ILE A 98 4.29 -12.48 -9.73
N ASN A 99 4.09 -11.16 -9.75
CA ASN A 99 4.65 -10.23 -8.77
C ASN A 99 3.72 -9.99 -7.57
N ARG A 100 2.69 -10.82 -7.39
CA ARG A 100 1.73 -10.70 -6.29
C ARG A 100 2.40 -10.70 -4.92
N ASP A 101 3.36 -11.57 -4.71
CA ASP A 101 4.07 -11.68 -3.42
C ASP A 101 4.79 -10.38 -3.06
N ILE A 102 5.42 -9.74 -4.04
CA ILE A 102 6.06 -8.42 -3.87
C ILE A 102 4.99 -7.38 -3.50
N TYR A 103 3.87 -7.36 -4.22
CA TYR A 103 2.78 -6.43 -3.94
C TYR A 103 2.22 -6.63 -2.52
N GLU A 104 1.97 -7.88 -2.10
CA GLU A 104 1.45 -8.20 -0.77
C GLU A 104 2.45 -7.83 0.34
N GLN A 105 3.75 -7.99 0.13
CA GLN A 105 4.78 -7.57 1.07
C GLN A 105 4.76 -6.06 1.32
N TYR A 106 4.65 -5.25 0.28
CA TYR A 106 4.60 -3.79 0.43
C TYR A 106 3.24 -3.30 0.93
N LEU A 107 2.14 -3.96 0.54
CA LEU A 107 0.82 -3.71 1.11
C LEU A 107 0.84 -3.96 2.63
N TRP A 108 1.48 -5.04 3.08
CA TRP A 108 1.66 -5.32 4.51
C TRP A 108 2.40 -4.17 5.21
N ARG A 109 3.51 -3.69 4.66
CA ARG A 109 4.28 -2.56 5.23
C ARG A 109 3.43 -1.29 5.39
N ILE A 110 2.59 -0.99 4.40
CA ILE A 110 1.66 0.16 4.48
C ILE A 110 0.65 -0.04 5.61
N CYS A 111 0.05 -1.23 5.69
CA CYS A 111 -0.92 -1.55 6.75
C CYS A 111 -0.27 -1.48 8.15
N GLU A 112 0.91 -2.04 8.31
CA GLU A 112 1.69 -2.03 9.54
C GLU A 112 2.00 -0.59 9.97
N HIS A 113 2.56 0.24 9.09
CA HIS A 113 2.83 1.64 9.36
C HIS A 113 1.58 2.43 9.76
N THR A 114 0.47 2.21 9.05
CA THR A 114 -0.82 2.87 9.35
C THR A 114 -1.31 2.53 10.76
N VAL A 115 -1.23 1.25 11.14
CA VAL A 115 -1.63 0.78 12.47
C VAL A 115 -0.68 1.27 13.55
N GLU A 116 0.64 1.23 13.32
CA GLU A 116 1.65 1.74 14.26
C GLU A 116 1.38 3.20 14.59
N THR A 117 1.23 4.03 13.56
CA THR A 117 0.97 5.47 13.73
C THR A 117 -0.34 5.73 14.48
N TYR A 118 -1.39 4.94 14.21
CA TYR A 118 -2.67 5.05 14.93
C TYR A 118 -2.53 4.64 16.40
N VAL A 119 -1.91 3.50 16.68
CA VAL A 119 -1.71 3.01 18.05
C VAL A 119 -0.85 3.99 18.84
N ASP A 120 0.21 4.55 18.25
CA ASP A 120 1.04 5.57 18.90
C ASP A 120 0.22 6.82 19.29
N THR A 121 -0.68 7.25 18.42
CA THR A 121 -1.58 8.38 18.68
C THR A 121 -2.53 8.06 19.86
N VAL A 122 -3.08 6.85 19.91
CA VAL A 122 -3.99 6.43 21.00
C VAL A 122 -3.23 6.20 22.29
N MET A 123 -1.99 5.70 22.22
CA MET A 123 -1.13 5.53 23.39
C MET A 123 -0.85 6.83 24.13
N ASP A 124 -0.67 7.95 23.41
CA ASP A 124 -0.46 9.29 24.00
C ASP A 124 0.51 9.29 25.19
N GLY A 125 1.66 8.63 25.04
CA GLY A 125 2.68 8.50 26.08
C GLY A 125 2.40 7.46 27.17
N ARG A 126 1.27 6.76 27.16
CA ARG A 126 1.00 5.62 28.05
C ARG A 126 1.98 4.48 27.75
N LYS A 127 2.35 3.71 28.77
CA LYS A 127 3.27 2.59 28.63
C LYS A 127 2.61 1.31 29.09
N ILE A 128 2.55 0.34 28.19
CA ILE A 128 2.14 -1.04 28.46
C ILE A 128 3.34 -1.99 28.27
N ASN A 129 3.15 -3.25 28.59
CA ASN A 129 4.16 -4.27 28.29
C ASN A 129 4.39 -4.34 26.77
N LYS A 130 5.66 -4.46 26.36
CA LYS A 130 6.03 -4.51 24.95
C LYS A 130 5.36 -5.66 24.18
N THR A 131 5.23 -6.81 24.83
CA THR A 131 4.55 -7.97 24.24
C THR A 131 3.08 -7.68 23.95
N ASP A 132 2.37 -7.01 24.87
CA ASP A 132 0.97 -6.65 24.70
C ASP A 132 0.82 -5.59 23.60
N GLU A 133 1.73 -4.61 23.54
CA GLU A 133 1.80 -3.61 22.49
C GLU A 133 1.97 -4.27 21.10
N ASP A 134 2.93 -5.20 20.96
CA ASP A 134 3.19 -5.91 19.71
C ASP A 134 1.98 -6.74 19.27
N ILE A 135 1.28 -7.39 20.21
CA ILE A 135 0.05 -8.13 19.94
C ILE A 135 -1.06 -7.22 19.40
N ILE A 136 -1.26 -6.05 20.03
CA ILE A 136 -2.26 -5.07 19.58
C ILE A 136 -1.97 -4.61 18.15
N ARG A 137 -0.73 -4.22 17.87
CA ARG A 137 -0.29 -3.76 16.55
C ARG A 137 -0.46 -4.86 15.50
N GLN A 138 -0.01 -6.07 15.80
CA GLN A 138 -0.14 -7.21 14.91
C GLN A 138 -1.61 -7.54 14.62
N TYR A 139 -2.47 -7.56 15.63
CA TYR A 139 -3.90 -7.84 15.45
C TYR A 139 -4.56 -6.86 14.47
N PHE A 140 -4.40 -5.56 14.69
CA PHE A 140 -5.00 -4.55 13.80
C PHE A 140 -4.33 -4.53 12.41
N GLY A 141 -3.02 -4.79 12.32
CA GLY A 141 -2.31 -4.96 11.05
C GLY A 141 -2.87 -6.11 10.22
N CYS A 142 -3.08 -7.29 10.83
CA CYS A 142 -3.70 -8.44 10.18
C CYS A 142 -5.14 -8.15 9.73
N VAL A 143 -5.93 -7.45 10.55
CA VAL A 143 -7.31 -7.08 10.19
C VAL A 143 -7.32 -6.15 8.99
N LEU A 144 -6.53 -5.08 9.02
CA LEU A 144 -6.44 -4.11 7.92
C LEU A 144 -5.95 -4.76 6.63
N PHE A 145 -4.86 -5.51 6.69
CA PHE A 145 -4.32 -6.24 5.54
C PHE A 145 -5.36 -7.24 4.96
N GLY A 146 -6.04 -8.00 5.82
CA GLY A 146 -7.05 -8.97 5.39
C GLY A 146 -8.23 -8.31 4.67
N ILE A 147 -8.70 -7.14 5.14
CA ILE A 147 -9.78 -6.39 4.51
C ILE A 147 -9.36 -5.89 3.14
N VAL A 148 -8.19 -5.26 3.03
CA VAL A 148 -7.68 -4.73 1.74
C VAL A 148 -7.41 -5.85 0.76
N SER A 149 -6.74 -6.93 1.18
CA SER A 149 -6.48 -8.11 0.34
C SER A 149 -7.78 -8.78 -0.11
N GLY A 150 -8.79 -8.88 0.76
CA GLY A 150 -10.11 -9.38 0.41
C GLY A 150 -10.80 -8.54 -0.67
N TRP A 151 -10.69 -7.21 -0.57
CA TRP A 151 -11.21 -6.28 -1.57
C TRP A 151 -10.50 -6.40 -2.92
N LEU A 152 -9.16 -6.52 -2.93
CA LEU A 152 -8.37 -6.75 -4.13
C LEU A 152 -8.73 -8.09 -4.79
N ASN A 153 -8.87 -9.17 -4.01
CA ASN A 153 -9.29 -10.49 -4.50
C ASN A 153 -10.69 -10.46 -5.16
N LYS A 154 -11.59 -9.61 -4.68
CA LYS A 154 -12.92 -9.39 -5.28
C LYS A 154 -12.91 -8.43 -6.47
N GLY A 155 -11.73 -8.00 -6.92
CA GLY A 155 -11.54 -7.11 -8.07
C GLY A 155 -11.96 -5.67 -7.80
N MET A 156 -11.87 -5.22 -6.56
CA MET A 156 -12.17 -3.84 -6.14
C MET A 156 -13.62 -3.42 -6.56
N LYS A 157 -14.60 -4.31 -6.39
CA LYS A 157 -15.99 -4.08 -6.82
C LYS A 157 -16.86 -3.45 -5.74
N GLU A 158 -16.54 -3.70 -4.47
CA GLU A 158 -17.29 -3.20 -3.33
C GLU A 158 -16.87 -1.78 -2.98
N ASP A 159 -17.78 -0.99 -2.41
CA ASP A 159 -17.46 0.31 -1.81
C ASP A 159 -16.75 0.07 -0.47
N ILE A 160 -15.43 0.00 -0.56
CA ILE A 160 -14.59 -0.24 0.62
C ILE A 160 -14.54 0.98 1.54
N GLN A 161 -14.73 2.22 1.03
CA GLN A 161 -14.73 3.44 1.84
C GLN A 161 -15.89 3.43 2.83
N LEU A 162 -17.09 3.07 2.35
CA LEU A 162 -18.26 2.91 3.21
C LEU A 162 -18.05 1.82 4.27
N SER A 163 -17.46 0.70 3.88
CA SER A 163 -17.16 -0.41 4.79
C SER A 163 -16.14 -0.01 5.86
N PHE A 164 -15.08 0.70 5.48
CA PHE A 164 -14.08 1.21 6.43
C PHE A 164 -14.65 2.24 7.37
N LYS A 165 -15.42 3.21 6.88
CA LYS A 165 -16.09 4.19 7.73
C LYS A 165 -16.92 3.49 8.80
N ARG A 166 -17.72 2.49 8.40
CA ARG A 166 -18.53 1.74 9.35
C ARG A 166 -17.69 0.93 10.33
N LEU A 167 -16.58 0.35 9.86
CA LEU A 167 -15.66 -0.37 10.72
C LEU A 167 -15.02 0.55 11.75
N CYS A 168 -14.56 1.74 11.37
CA CYS A 168 -14.00 2.73 12.30
C CYS A 168 -15.03 3.13 13.38
N GLU A 169 -16.29 3.35 13.01
CA GLU A 169 -17.37 3.61 13.97
C GLU A 169 -17.55 2.45 14.97
N LEU A 170 -17.54 1.20 14.48
CA LEU A 170 -17.72 0.00 15.33
C LEU A 170 -16.50 -0.28 16.21
N GLN A 171 -15.31 0.09 15.77
CA GLN A 171 -14.05 -0.12 16.49
C GLN A 171 -13.67 1.04 17.41
N LYS A 172 -14.46 2.11 17.44
CA LYS A 172 -14.19 3.28 18.26
C LYS A 172 -14.06 2.91 19.74
N GLY A 173 -12.94 3.28 20.34
CA GLY A 173 -12.62 2.96 21.74
C GLY A 173 -12.05 1.55 21.98
N THR A 174 -11.96 0.71 20.96
CA THR A 174 -11.46 -0.68 21.14
C THR A 174 -9.98 -0.71 21.50
N VAL A 175 -9.14 0.10 20.83
CA VAL A 175 -7.70 0.16 21.11
C VAL A 175 -7.46 0.73 22.51
N GLU A 176 -8.17 1.80 22.87
CA GLU A 176 -8.11 2.43 24.20
C GLU A 176 -8.47 1.44 25.30
N GLU A 177 -9.51 0.64 25.09
CA GLU A 177 -9.95 -0.38 26.06
C GLU A 177 -8.94 -1.53 26.15
N MET A 178 -8.32 -1.96 25.06
CA MET A 178 -7.26 -2.96 25.09
C MET A 178 -6.06 -2.45 25.89
N ILE A 179 -5.62 -1.20 25.66
CA ILE A 179 -4.52 -0.57 26.40
C ILE A 179 -4.85 -0.48 27.88
N ARG A 180 -6.08 -0.05 28.26
CA ARG A 180 -6.52 0.03 29.65
C ARG A 180 -6.43 -1.34 30.36
N ARG A 181 -6.85 -2.42 29.70
CA ARG A 181 -6.75 -3.80 30.25
C ARG A 181 -5.31 -4.25 30.44
N CYS A 182 -4.38 -3.79 29.59
CA CYS A 182 -2.96 -4.11 29.75
C CYS A 182 -2.34 -3.35 30.96
N GLU A 183 -2.80 -2.11 31.23
CA GLU A 183 -2.36 -1.32 32.40
C GLU A 183 -2.82 -1.94 33.73
N GLU A 184 -3.99 -2.57 33.78
CA GLU A 184 -4.56 -3.19 34.98
C GLU A 184 -3.89 -4.52 35.35
N ARG A 185 -3.06 -5.10 34.48
CA ARG A 185 -2.34 -6.37 34.72
C ARG A 185 -0.96 -6.20 35.33
N LYS A 186 -0.60 -5.01 35.79
CA LYS A 186 0.66 -4.73 36.51
C LYS A 186 0.58 -5.16 37.99
#